data_5f598424b08325c8b7556cf48fc106fb
#
_entry.id   5f598424b08325c8b7556cf48fc106fb
#
_cell.length_a   1.000
_cell.length_b   1.000
_cell.length_c   1.000
_cell.angle_alpha   90.00
_cell.angle_beta   90.00
_cell.angle_gamma   90.00
#
_symmetry.space_group_name_H-M   'P 1'
#
loop_
_entity.id
_entity.type
_entity.pdbx_description
1 polymer ?
#
loop_
_entity_poly.entity_id
_entity_poly.type
_entity_poly.pdbx_seq_one_letter_code
_entity_poly.pdbx_strand_id
1 'polypeptide(L)'
;MTEKNIDQIEIQQREIQKLIHDTKNQLLEIEMMIDQNEIEKIKPYIRQWQVNYYSSYRTPICLNVYINNILQSKIDEFSDITFHLTINVPEIINMNTTDLIAFLTILINRSCNLLRKNKKSDYYLEIRYFDNELEIYEHFPICMVKEPKYINKFQDDYLKSIIEKYNGDLDVSENEEYKQCILLLF
;
A
#
# COMPACT_ATOMS: atom_id res chain seq x y z
N MET A 1 4.12 9.16 -37.03
CA MET A 1 3.08 9.03 -35.98
C MET A 1 1.91 8.33 -36.65
N THR A 2 1.56 7.11 -36.24
CA THR A 2 0.51 6.33 -36.90
C THR A 2 -0.87 6.75 -36.35
N GLU A 3 -1.92 6.73 -37.18
CA GLU A 3 -3.33 7.04 -36.80
C GLU A 3 -3.72 6.34 -35.49
N LYS A 4 -3.33 5.09 -35.30
CA LYS A 4 -3.55 4.34 -34.05
C LYS A 4 -3.05 5.03 -32.78
N ASN A 5 -1.97 5.79 -32.84
CA ASN A 5 -1.43 6.50 -31.67
C ASN A 5 -2.27 7.74 -31.34
N ILE A 6 -2.88 8.36 -32.35
CA ILE A 6 -3.74 9.54 -32.17
C ILE A 6 -5.05 9.11 -31.52
N ASP A 7 -5.66 8.04 -31.99
CA ASP A 7 -6.90 7.50 -31.41
C ASP A 7 -6.70 7.09 -29.93
N GLN A 8 -5.57 6.47 -29.59
CA GLN A 8 -5.26 6.12 -28.22
C GLN A 8 -5.09 7.35 -27.31
N ILE A 9 -4.45 8.41 -27.82
CA ILE A 9 -4.28 9.66 -27.08
C ILE A 9 -5.63 10.34 -26.86
N GLU A 10 -6.52 10.36 -27.86
CA GLU A 10 -7.85 10.92 -27.71
C GLU A 10 -8.72 10.15 -26.71
N ILE A 11 -8.64 8.81 -26.71
CA ILE A 11 -9.35 7.97 -25.72
C ILE A 11 -8.85 8.30 -24.32
N GLN A 12 -7.53 8.32 -24.10
CA GLN A 12 -6.94 8.66 -22.80
C GLN A 12 -7.32 10.07 -22.34
N GLN A 13 -7.34 11.06 -23.24
CA GLN A 13 -7.76 12.42 -22.90
C GLN A 13 -9.23 12.48 -22.46
N ARG A 14 -10.13 11.74 -23.11
CA ARG A 14 -11.54 11.66 -22.70
C ARG A 14 -11.71 10.98 -21.33
N GLU A 15 -10.97 9.92 -21.06
CA GLU A 15 -10.97 9.25 -19.77
C GLU A 15 -10.47 10.17 -18.65
N ILE A 16 -9.39 10.91 -18.91
CA ILE A 16 -8.87 11.91 -17.96
C ILE A 16 -9.89 13.03 -17.71
N GLN A 17 -10.53 13.57 -18.77
CA GLN A 17 -11.54 14.60 -18.62
C GLN A 17 -12.74 14.12 -17.80
N LYS A 18 -13.20 12.89 -18.07
CA LYS A 18 -14.27 12.27 -17.27
C LYS A 18 -13.86 12.13 -15.81
N LEU A 19 -12.66 11.64 -15.53
CA LEU A 19 -12.15 11.50 -14.18
C LEU A 19 -12.09 12.85 -13.43
N ILE A 20 -11.60 13.88 -14.10
CA ILE A 20 -11.54 15.25 -13.53
C ILE A 20 -12.96 15.75 -13.22
N HIS A 21 -13.92 15.56 -14.14
CA HIS A 21 -15.31 15.96 -13.95
C HIS A 21 -15.96 15.24 -12.77
N ASP A 22 -15.79 13.92 -12.69
CA ASP A 22 -16.37 13.09 -11.64
C ASP A 22 -15.74 13.45 -10.26
N THR A 23 -14.43 13.64 -10.21
CA THR A 23 -13.72 14.10 -8.99
C THR A 23 -14.23 15.47 -8.52
N LYS A 24 -14.44 16.41 -9.47
CA LYS A 24 -14.98 17.74 -9.14
C LYS A 24 -16.37 17.64 -8.53
N ASN A 25 -17.25 16.82 -9.09
CA ASN A 25 -18.60 16.65 -8.57
C ASN A 25 -18.60 16.06 -7.17
N GLN A 26 -17.71 15.11 -6.89
CA GLN A 26 -17.59 14.50 -5.56
C GLN A 26 -17.05 15.47 -4.51
N LEU A 27 -16.12 16.34 -4.89
CA LEU A 27 -15.65 17.41 -4.01
C LEU A 27 -16.78 18.42 -3.71
N LEU A 28 -17.60 18.77 -4.70
CA LEU A 28 -18.78 19.63 -4.49
C LEU A 28 -19.81 18.99 -3.56
N GLU A 29 -20.04 17.68 -3.64
CA GLU A 29 -20.94 16.98 -2.72
C GLU A 29 -20.40 17.01 -1.28
N ILE A 30 -19.09 16.85 -1.09
CA ILE A 30 -18.47 16.97 0.23
C ILE A 30 -18.63 18.42 0.76
N GLU A 31 -18.39 19.42 -0.08
CA GLU A 31 -18.58 20.84 0.27
C GLU A 31 -20.02 21.11 0.70
N MET A 32 -21.01 20.63 -0.05
CA MET A 32 -22.42 20.74 0.32
C MET A 32 -22.75 20.07 1.66
N MET A 33 -22.17 18.89 1.96
CA MET A 33 -22.36 18.24 3.25
C MET A 33 -21.77 19.06 4.40
N ILE A 34 -20.65 19.73 4.18
CA ILE A 34 -20.04 20.64 5.17
C ILE A 34 -20.95 21.83 5.41
N ASP A 35 -21.45 22.48 4.34
CA ASP A 35 -22.32 23.66 4.42
C ASP A 35 -23.65 23.35 5.11
N GLN A 36 -24.16 22.12 4.91
CA GLN A 36 -25.38 21.63 5.58
C GLN A 36 -25.14 21.11 7.00
N ASN A 37 -23.90 21.20 7.50
CA ASN A 37 -23.48 20.67 8.80
C ASN A 37 -23.70 19.14 8.96
N GLU A 38 -23.67 18.39 7.85
CA GLU A 38 -23.85 16.95 7.81
C GLU A 38 -22.52 16.18 7.90
N ILE A 39 -21.66 16.58 8.81
CA ILE A 39 -20.26 16.10 8.93
C ILE A 39 -20.20 14.56 9.11
N GLU A 40 -21.19 13.98 9.79
CA GLU A 40 -21.26 12.53 10.00
C GLU A 40 -21.43 11.73 8.70
N LYS A 41 -22.01 12.35 7.66
CA LYS A 41 -22.20 11.70 6.35
C LYS A 41 -20.94 11.71 5.48
N ILE A 42 -20.00 12.61 5.73
CA ILE A 42 -18.80 12.79 4.91
C ILE A 42 -17.94 11.52 4.90
N LYS A 43 -17.69 10.94 6.07
CA LYS A 43 -16.85 9.74 6.18
C LYS A 43 -17.43 8.51 5.47
N PRO A 44 -18.71 8.16 5.62
CA PRO A 44 -19.36 7.12 4.83
C PRO A 44 -19.34 7.41 3.33
N TYR A 45 -19.59 8.66 2.92
CA TYR A 45 -19.57 9.06 1.52
C TYR A 45 -18.21 8.86 0.87
N ILE A 46 -17.13 9.33 1.52
CA ILE A 46 -15.76 9.14 1.01
C ILE A 46 -15.42 7.65 0.91
N ARG A 47 -15.83 6.82 1.89
CA ARG A 47 -15.62 5.38 1.83
C ARG A 47 -16.33 4.73 0.65
N GLN A 48 -17.59 5.09 0.43
CA GLN A 48 -18.36 4.58 -0.71
C GLN A 48 -17.73 5.01 -2.05
N TRP A 49 -17.27 6.24 -2.13
CA TRP A 49 -16.56 6.73 -3.32
C TRP A 49 -15.28 5.94 -3.58
N GLN A 50 -14.47 5.70 -2.55
CA GLN A 50 -13.26 4.89 -2.66
C GLN A 50 -13.58 3.48 -3.19
N VAL A 51 -14.58 2.80 -2.63
CA VAL A 51 -15.01 1.46 -3.10
C VAL A 51 -15.45 1.50 -4.56
N ASN A 52 -16.26 2.47 -4.95
CA ASN A 52 -16.73 2.62 -6.33
C ASN A 52 -15.59 2.93 -7.31
N TYR A 53 -14.64 3.76 -6.91
CA TYR A 53 -13.46 4.08 -7.71
C TYR A 53 -12.61 2.84 -7.99
N TYR A 54 -12.30 2.06 -6.94
CA TYR A 54 -11.51 0.84 -7.08
C TYR A 54 -12.24 -0.26 -7.86
N SER A 55 -13.53 -0.44 -7.64
CA SER A 55 -14.33 -1.43 -8.37
C SER A 55 -14.45 -1.10 -9.87
N SER A 56 -14.38 0.17 -10.23
CA SER A 56 -14.48 0.61 -11.62
C SER A 56 -13.16 0.51 -12.40
N TYR A 57 -12.01 0.58 -11.70
CA TYR A 57 -10.70 0.66 -12.32
C TYR A 57 -9.75 -0.49 -11.97
N ARG A 58 -9.91 -1.13 -10.80
CA ARG A 58 -9.07 -2.27 -10.36
C ARG A 58 -9.80 -3.16 -9.37
N THR A 59 -9.54 -4.46 -9.44
CA THR A 59 -9.99 -5.39 -8.41
C THR A 59 -9.27 -5.10 -7.10
N PRO A 60 -9.99 -4.89 -5.98
CA PRO A 60 -9.36 -4.69 -4.69
C PRO A 60 -8.49 -5.88 -4.29
N ILE A 61 -7.30 -5.61 -3.75
CA ILE A 61 -6.40 -6.64 -3.23
C ILE A 61 -6.92 -7.17 -1.89
N CYS A 62 -7.49 -6.29 -1.06
CA CYS A 62 -8.06 -6.66 0.24
C CYS A 62 -9.17 -5.69 0.67
N LEU A 63 -9.88 -6.04 1.75
CA LEU A 63 -10.99 -5.23 2.28
C LEU A 63 -10.54 -3.96 3.01
N ASN A 64 -9.33 -3.95 3.57
CA ASN A 64 -8.81 -2.76 4.26
C ASN A 64 -8.40 -1.71 3.24
N VAL A 65 -9.09 -0.56 3.23
CA VAL A 65 -8.90 0.51 2.25
C VAL A 65 -7.47 1.07 2.26
N TYR A 66 -6.86 1.21 3.44
CA TYR A 66 -5.52 1.79 3.57
C TYR A 66 -4.45 0.85 3.02
N ILE A 67 -4.50 -0.43 3.41
CA ILE A 67 -3.59 -1.46 2.89
C ILE A 67 -3.75 -1.61 1.38
N ASN A 68 -5.00 -1.68 0.91
CA ASN A 68 -5.30 -1.77 -0.52
C ASN A 68 -4.67 -0.62 -1.32
N ASN A 69 -4.84 0.62 -0.84
CA ASN A 69 -4.32 1.82 -1.51
C ASN A 69 -2.79 1.84 -1.54
N ILE A 70 -2.16 1.48 -0.43
CA ILE A 70 -0.70 1.40 -0.36
C ILE A 70 -0.19 0.37 -1.36
N LEU A 71 -0.74 -0.84 -1.34
CA LEU A 71 -0.31 -1.92 -2.24
C LEU A 71 -0.50 -1.55 -3.71
N GLN A 72 -1.67 -1.01 -4.09
CA GLN A 72 -1.91 -0.55 -5.46
C GLN A 72 -0.90 0.52 -5.90
N SER A 73 -0.67 1.52 -5.03
CA SER A 73 0.29 2.58 -5.30
C SER A 73 1.73 2.04 -5.45
N LYS A 74 2.11 1.06 -4.63
CA LYS A 74 3.46 0.47 -4.68
C LYS A 74 3.66 -0.45 -5.88
N ILE A 75 2.65 -1.18 -6.31
CA ILE A 75 2.67 -1.95 -7.56
C ILE A 75 2.90 -1.02 -8.76
N ASP A 76 2.26 0.15 -8.78
CA ASP A 76 2.45 1.13 -9.85
C ASP A 76 3.84 1.77 -9.82
N GLU A 77 4.32 2.15 -8.63
CA GLU A 77 5.63 2.78 -8.43
C GLU A 77 6.78 1.83 -8.79
N PHE A 78 6.63 0.55 -8.47
CA PHE A 78 7.63 -0.50 -8.68
C PHE A 78 7.21 -1.46 -9.80
N SER A 79 6.85 -0.93 -10.96
CA SER A 79 6.37 -1.70 -12.12
C SER A 79 7.37 -2.73 -12.68
N ASP A 80 8.64 -2.63 -12.29
CA ASP A 80 9.72 -3.56 -12.60
C ASP A 80 9.82 -4.73 -11.59
N ILE A 81 8.99 -4.72 -10.54
CA ILE A 81 8.94 -5.76 -9.51
C ILE A 81 7.61 -6.54 -9.64
N THR A 82 7.70 -7.85 -9.59
CA THR A 82 6.55 -8.73 -9.55
C THR A 82 6.14 -8.95 -8.09
N PHE A 83 4.96 -8.44 -7.72
CA PHE A 83 4.40 -8.60 -6.38
C PHE A 83 3.60 -9.90 -6.28
N HIS A 84 3.98 -10.77 -5.36
CA HIS A 84 3.25 -11.97 -4.97
C HIS A 84 2.59 -11.71 -3.61
N LEU A 85 1.28 -11.45 -3.62
CA LEU A 85 0.56 -10.95 -2.45
C LEU A 85 -0.40 -11.99 -1.88
N THR A 86 -0.37 -12.21 -0.56
CA THR A 86 -1.35 -12.97 0.21
C THR A 86 -1.85 -12.09 1.35
N ILE A 87 -3.01 -11.45 1.18
CA ILE A 87 -3.51 -10.45 2.12
C ILE A 87 -4.83 -10.92 2.72
N ASN A 88 -4.81 -11.25 4.01
CA ASN A 88 -5.96 -11.68 4.77
C ASN A 88 -6.17 -10.78 6.00
N VAL A 89 -6.83 -9.66 5.78
CA VAL A 89 -7.07 -8.64 6.79
C VAL A 89 -8.54 -8.19 6.77
N PRO A 90 -9.13 -7.83 7.92
CA PRO A 90 -10.47 -7.26 7.99
C PRO A 90 -10.49 -5.82 7.43
N GLU A 91 -11.68 -5.29 7.23
CA GLU A 91 -11.87 -3.89 6.83
C GLU A 91 -11.24 -2.91 7.82
N ILE A 92 -11.32 -3.21 9.12
CA ILE A 92 -10.81 -2.36 10.21
C ILE A 92 -9.75 -3.15 10.99
N ILE A 93 -8.59 -2.53 11.17
CA ILE A 93 -7.47 -3.02 12.00
C ILE A 93 -7.32 -2.06 13.18
N ASN A 94 -7.02 -2.59 14.34
CA ASN A 94 -6.89 -1.85 15.61
C ASN A 94 -5.56 -1.08 15.72
N MET A 95 -5.07 -0.55 14.61
CA MET A 95 -3.85 0.23 14.51
C MET A 95 -4.17 1.67 14.10
N ASN A 96 -3.41 2.62 14.61
CA ASN A 96 -3.52 4.00 14.14
C ASN A 96 -3.26 4.06 12.63
N THR A 97 -4.14 4.69 11.88
CA THR A 97 -4.09 4.74 10.42
C THR A 97 -2.80 5.36 9.90
N THR A 98 -2.29 6.40 10.55
CA THR A 98 -1.03 7.07 10.14
C THR A 98 0.16 6.14 10.33
N ASP A 99 0.18 5.40 11.45
CA ASP A 99 1.23 4.42 11.72
C ASP A 99 1.20 3.28 10.71
N LEU A 100 0.01 2.74 10.41
CA LEU A 100 -0.17 1.67 9.42
C LEU A 100 0.33 2.11 8.03
N ILE A 101 -0.07 3.30 7.59
CA ILE A 101 0.33 3.85 6.29
C ILE A 101 1.85 4.04 6.24
N ALA A 102 2.42 4.70 7.23
CA ALA A 102 3.85 4.97 7.27
C ALA A 102 4.67 3.67 7.37
N PHE A 103 4.26 2.76 8.24
CA PHE A 103 4.91 1.47 8.45
C PHE A 103 4.99 0.65 7.16
N LEU A 104 3.85 0.37 6.51
CA LEU A 104 3.81 -0.41 5.28
C LEU A 104 4.53 0.29 4.12
N THR A 105 4.40 1.62 4.02
CA THR A 105 5.09 2.38 2.99
C THR A 105 6.61 2.27 3.12
N ILE A 106 7.15 2.42 4.31
CA ILE A 106 8.58 2.32 4.58
C ILE A 106 9.07 0.88 4.33
N LEU A 107 8.33 -0.11 4.86
CA LEU A 107 8.65 -1.52 4.73
C LEU A 107 8.78 -1.93 3.25
N ILE A 108 7.74 -1.70 2.45
CA ILE A 108 7.70 -2.08 1.03
C ILE A 108 8.76 -1.29 0.24
N ASN A 109 8.91 0.01 0.47
CA ASN A 109 9.93 0.82 -0.21
C ASN A 109 11.35 0.29 0.04
N ARG A 110 11.64 -0.09 1.30
CA ARG A 110 12.93 -0.67 1.68
C ARG A 110 13.19 -1.96 0.90
N SER A 111 12.25 -2.88 0.91
CA SER A 111 12.37 -4.19 0.28
C SER A 111 12.46 -4.09 -1.24
N CYS A 112 11.61 -3.28 -1.88
CA CYS A 112 11.65 -3.05 -3.32
C CYS A 112 12.95 -2.37 -3.79
N ASN A 113 13.45 -1.38 -3.04
CA ASN A 113 14.74 -0.75 -3.37
C ASN A 113 15.92 -1.72 -3.21
N LEU A 114 15.86 -2.63 -2.24
CA LEU A 114 16.87 -3.66 -2.05
C LEU A 114 16.85 -4.67 -3.21
N LEU A 115 15.67 -5.09 -3.66
CA LEU A 115 15.49 -5.94 -4.84
C LEU A 115 16.07 -5.30 -6.09
N ARG A 116 15.74 -4.03 -6.38
CA ARG A 116 16.30 -3.27 -7.53
C ARG A 116 17.83 -3.23 -7.51
N LYS A 117 18.44 -2.96 -6.35
CA LYS A 117 19.89 -2.98 -6.18
C LYS A 117 20.51 -4.32 -6.54
N ASN A 118 19.85 -5.40 -6.18
CA ASN A 118 20.31 -6.75 -6.42
C ASN A 118 19.86 -7.33 -7.78
N LYS A 119 19.23 -6.51 -8.63
CA LYS A 119 18.69 -6.90 -9.93
C LYS A 119 17.76 -8.11 -9.84
N LYS A 120 16.93 -8.13 -8.80
CA LYS A 120 15.87 -9.10 -8.54
C LYS A 120 14.51 -8.44 -8.73
N SER A 121 13.49 -9.24 -9.08
CA SER A 121 12.17 -8.73 -9.44
C SER A 121 11.03 -9.34 -8.65
N ASP A 122 11.26 -10.38 -7.86
CA ASP A 122 10.18 -11.08 -7.16
C ASP A 122 10.12 -10.67 -5.69
N TYR A 123 8.99 -10.11 -5.29
CA TYR A 123 8.69 -9.66 -3.93
C TYR A 123 7.46 -10.39 -3.41
N TYR A 124 7.63 -11.13 -2.34
CA TYR A 124 6.56 -11.86 -1.68
C TYR A 124 6.18 -11.17 -0.38
N LEU A 125 4.91 -10.81 -0.25
CA LEU A 125 4.36 -10.16 0.93
C LEU A 125 3.09 -10.88 1.37
N GLU A 126 3.09 -11.32 2.60
CA GLU A 126 1.92 -11.88 3.26
C GLU A 126 1.55 -11.01 4.46
N ILE A 127 0.27 -10.62 4.56
CA ILE A 127 -0.27 -9.87 5.69
C ILE A 127 -1.50 -10.61 6.20
N ARG A 128 -1.45 -11.01 7.47
CA ARG A 128 -2.54 -11.68 8.18
C ARG A 128 -2.96 -10.89 9.39
N TYR A 129 -4.24 -10.90 9.69
CA TYR A 129 -4.78 -10.34 10.92
C TYR A 129 -5.65 -11.38 11.60
N PHE A 130 -5.30 -11.75 12.83
CA PHE A 130 -6.02 -12.73 13.62
C PHE A 130 -5.90 -12.39 15.12
N ASP A 131 -6.99 -12.50 15.89
CA ASP A 131 -7.03 -12.29 17.35
C ASP A 131 -6.36 -10.99 17.84
N ASN A 132 -6.54 -9.87 17.14
CA ASN A 132 -5.88 -8.59 17.39
C ASN A 132 -4.35 -8.59 17.16
N GLU A 133 -3.86 -9.51 16.38
CA GLU A 133 -2.47 -9.59 15.96
C GLU A 133 -2.39 -9.30 14.45
N LEU A 134 -1.43 -8.46 14.06
CA LEU A 134 -1.08 -8.23 12.66
C LEU A 134 0.28 -8.85 12.40
N GLU A 135 0.28 -9.91 11.61
CA GLU A 135 1.47 -10.60 11.16
C GLU A 135 1.81 -10.16 9.74
N ILE A 136 3.04 -9.72 9.54
CA ILE A 136 3.54 -9.31 8.22
C ILE A 136 4.78 -10.13 7.92
N TYR A 137 4.70 -10.91 6.87
CA TYR A 137 5.80 -11.74 6.42
C TYR A 137 6.27 -11.27 5.05
N GLU A 138 7.56 -10.96 4.95
CA GLU A 138 8.23 -10.63 3.71
C GLU A 138 9.27 -11.70 3.36
N HIS A 139 9.37 -12.00 2.08
CA HIS A 139 10.36 -12.91 1.57
C HIS A 139 10.80 -12.49 0.17
N PHE A 140 12.10 -12.51 -0.08
CA PHE A 140 12.64 -12.25 -1.41
C PHE A 140 14.02 -12.88 -1.62
N PRO A 141 14.34 -13.30 -2.86
CA PRO A 141 15.57 -13.99 -3.18
C PRO A 141 16.74 -13.00 -3.20
N ILE A 142 17.43 -12.84 -2.08
CA ILE A 142 18.71 -12.12 -2.03
C ILE A 142 19.78 -13.09 -1.58
N CYS A 143 20.75 -13.35 -2.46
CA CYS A 143 22.01 -13.93 -2.05
C CYS A 143 22.81 -12.88 -1.29
N MET A 144 23.26 -13.24 -0.10
CA MET A 144 24.06 -12.44 0.84
C MET A 144 24.89 -11.36 0.18
N VAL A 145 24.47 -10.12 0.24
CA VAL A 145 25.37 -9.00 0.18
C VAL A 145 25.71 -8.64 1.62
N LYS A 146 27.01 -8.75 1.97
CA LYS A 146 27.53 -8.27 3.26
C LYS A 146 26.82 -6.95 3.59
N GLU A 147 26.25 -6.87 4.78
CA GLU A 147 25.47 -5.77 5.38
C GLU A 147 25.22 -4.59 4.39
N PRO A 148 24.01 -4.33 3.99
CA PRO A 148 23.73 -3.15 3.19
C PRO A 148 24.00 -1.94 4.07
N LYS A 149 25.17 -1.31 3.90
CA LYS A 149 25.51 0.02 4.48
C LYS A 149 24.50 1.14 4.13
N TYR A 150 23.35 0.78 3.59
CA TYR A 150 22.35 1.69 3.00
C TYR A 150 20.90 1.40 3.45
N ILE A 151 20.71 0.65 4.52
CA ILE A 151 19.45 0.73 5.23
C ILE A 151 19.46 2.13 5.84
N ASN A 152 18.51 2.97 5.42
CA ASN A 152 18.43 4.31 5.98
C ASN A 152 18.14 4.15 7.48
N LYS A 153 19.15 4.41 8.33
CA LYS A 153 19.07 4.22 9.77
C LYS A 153 17.79 4.81 10.36
N PHE A 154 17.37 5.96 9.83
CA PHE A 154 16.13 6.61 10.24
C PHE A 154 14.88 5.74 9.95
N GLN A 155 14.85 5.07 8.79
CA GLN A 155 13.72 4.19 8.44
C GLN A 155 13.68 2.96 9.34
N ASP A 156 14.83 2.38 9.64
CA ASP A 156 14.92 1.23 10.57
C ASP A 156 14.56 1.62 12.00
N ASP A 157 15.03 2.77 12.48
CA ASP A 157 14.68 3.28 13.79
C ASP A 157 13.19 3.59 13.90
N TYR A 158 12.56 4.10 12.82
CA TYR A 158 11.12 4.32 12.78
C TYR A 158 10.33 3.01 12.79
N LEU A 159 10.70 2.02 11.96
CA LEU A 159 10.04 0.71 11.97
C LEU A 159 10.12 0.06 13.34
N LYS A 160 11.29 0.09 13.99
CA LYS A 160 11.47 -0.41 15.36
C LYS A 160 10.58 0.31 16.35
N SER A 161 10.48 1.64 16.27
CA SER A 161 9.62 2.42 17.17
C SER A 161 8.14 2.06 17.03
N ILE A 162 7.69 1.71 15.82
CA ILE A 162 6.32 1.23 15.61
C ILE A 162 6.14 -0.18 16.18
N ILE A 163 7.09 -1.09 15.95
CA ILE A 163 7.05 -2.44 16.50
C ILE A 163 6.97 -2.38 18.02
N GLU A 164 7.83 -1.59 18.68
CA GLU A 164 7.81 -1.38 20.13
C GLU A 164 6.49 -0.75 20.60
N LYS A 165 5.96 0.25 19.90
CA LYS A 165 4.69 0.91 20.22
C LYS A 165 3.51 -0.06 20.26
N TYR A 166 3.52 -1.06 19.41
CA TYR A 166 2.49 -2.09 19.32
C TYR A 166 2.90 -3.41 19.95
N ASN A 167 3.81 -3.39 20.94
CA ASN A 167 4.30 -4.56 21.68
C ASN A 167 4.68 -5.72 20.76
N GLY A 168 5.20 -5.39 19.60
CA GLY A 168 5.48 -6.34 18.53
C GLY A 168 6.85 -6.99 18.66
N ASP A 169 7.09 -7.95 17.79
CA ASP A 169 8.37 -8.65 17.65
C ASP A 169 8.81 -8.67 16.19
N LEU A 170 10.11 -8.82 15.97
CA LEU A 170 10.75 -8.85 14.66
C LEU A 170 11.72 -10.02 14.59
N ASP A 171 11.40 -10.98 13.74
CA ASP A 171 12.32 -12.08 13.39
C ASP A 171 12.85 -11.89 11.97
N VAL A 172 14.18 -11.97 11.82
CA VAL A 172 14.86 -11.83 10.53
C VAL A 172 15.80 -13.01 10.32
N SER A 173 15.66 -13.70 9.21
CA SER A 173 16.59 -14.75 8.80
C SER A 173 17.17 -14.43 7.41
N GLU A 174 18.49 -14.54 7.30
CA GLU A 174 19.26 -14.25 6.09
C GLU A 174 20.17 -15.46 5.78
N ASN A 175 19.62 -16.42 5.04
CA ASN A 175 20.40 -17.55 4.54
C ASN A 175 20.60 -17.41 3.02
N GLU A 176 19.92 -18.24 2.23
CA GLU A 176 19.90 -18.15 0.76
C GLU A 176 18.87 -17.10 0.28
N GLU A 177 17.92 -16.77 1.15
CA GLU A 177 16.84 -15.81 0.94
C GLU A 177 16.69 -14.90 2.15
N TYR A 178 16.30 -13.65 1.92
CA TYR A 178 15.90 -12.76 2.99
C TYR A 178 14.46 -13.09 3.39
N LYS A 179 14.23 -13.34 4.68
CA LYS A 179 12.92 -13.57 5.26
C LYS A 179 12.78 -12.70 6.50
N GLN A 180 11.68 -12.00 6.59
CA GLN A 180 11.36 -11.15 7.73
C GLN A 180 9.92 -11.43 8.16
N CYS A 181 9.72 -11.67 9.44
CA CYS A 181 8.43 -11.76 10.08
C CYS A 181 8.29 -10.65 11.12
N ILE A 182 7.22 -9.88 11.02
CA ILE A 182 6.89 -8.82 11.97
C ILE A 182 5.53 -9.15 12.57
N LEU A 183 5.47 -9.20 13.88
CA LEU A 183 4.24 -9.38 14.65
C LEU A 183 3.93 -8.08 15.38
N LEU A 184 2.70 -7.57 15.26
CA LEU A 184 2.20 -6.42 16.02
C LEU A 184 0.97 -6.83 16.81
N LEU A 185 0.91 -6.47 18.10
CA LEU A 185 -0.14 -6.84 19.05
C LEU A 185 -0.99 -5.61 19.40
N PHE A 186 -2.34 -5.77 19.47
CA PHE A 186 -3.29 -4.68 19.73
C PHE A 186 -4.20 -4.92 20.93
#